data_984e46c32c94e0045883f2c25ef1ba38
#
_entry.id   984e46c32c94e0045883f2c25ef1ba38
#
_cell.length_a   1.000
_cell.length_b   1.000
_cell.length_c   1.000
_cell.angle_alpha   90.00
_cell.angle_beta   90.00
_cell.angle_gamma   90.00
#
_symmetry.space_group_name_H-M   'P 1'
#
loop_
_entity.id
_entity.type
_entity.pdbx_description
1 polymer ?
#
loop_
_entity_poly.entity_id
_entity_poly.type
_entity_poly.pdbx_seq_one_letter_code
_entity_poly.pdbx_strand_id
1 'polypeptide(L)'
;MVAMTWVSVEAAKIPGAYHYVPEPSLATIAIYYSVVIAVFSGWFNTGRRIFSGATILLFIGGICFWQWQSAHDETTLTVLPLNGGHAIFVDADGTQNDWLINCGNENAVDFTLKNFLRAQGVNQIPRLVLTDASQRNCGGAQRLDELFHVGKLWTSDGKFRAAAYHEAVAVFEKPPARHQTLTAGDKIGCWQVLFPPFMTNVAKADDEPLVLRGDFCGTRILLLSDLSRAGQDELLAHPNDLAADLVIAGLPVEGEPLCDTMIEAIHPKLIIIADSEFPATRRAGRVLRERLEQNKIPAIYTRTAGAATIQADQHGWQVKTMDGQRFSSAPSSK
;
A
#
# COMPACT_ATOMS: atom_id res chain seq x y z
N MET A 1 -5.91 10.14 -39.11
CA MET A 1 -5.24 9.57 -37.91
C MET A 1 -4.41 10.62 -37.15
N VAL A 2 -3.49 11.35 -37.78
CA VAL A 2 -2.62 12.35 -37.13
C VAL A 2 -3.40 13.46 -36.40
N ALA A 3 -4.49 13.98 -36.93
CA ALA A 3 -5.32 15.02 -36.30
C ALA A 3 -6.02 14.52 -35.04
N MET A 4 -6.50 13.27 -35.01
CA MET A 4 -7.13 12.69 -33.80
C MET A 4 -6.13 12.45 -32.67
N THR A 5 -4.93 11.96 -32.99
CA THR A 5 -3.87 11.80 -32.01
C THR A 5 -3.41 13.14 -31.45
N TRP A 6 -3.31 14.17 -32.30
CA TRP A 6 -2.95 15.52 -31.86
C TRP A 6 -4.01 16.10 -30.92
N VAL A 7 -5.29 16.05 -31.27
CA VAL A 7 -6.40 16.51 -30.41
C VAL A 7 -6.41 15.78 -29.07
N SER A 8 -6.21 14.45 -29.08
CA SER A 8 -6.17 13.64 -27.87
C SER A 8 -4.99 14.03 -26.93
N VAL A 9 -3.81 14.28 -27.52
CA VAL A 9 -2.62 14.69 -26.78
C VAL A 9 -2.78 16.10 -26.20
N GLU A 10 -3.35 17.05 -26.97
CA GLU A 10 -3.60 18.40 -26.46
C GLU A 10 -4.71 18.44 -25.40
N ALA A 11 -5.78 17.65 -25.60
CA ALA A 11 -6.83 17.51 -24.60
C ALA A 11 -6.31 16.93 -23.28
N ALA A 12 -5.38 15.97 -23.32
CA ALA A 12 -4.78 15.37 -22.13
C ALA A 12 -3.91 16.33 -21.31
N LYS A 13 -3.49 17.46 -21.91
CA LYS A 13 -2.72 18.51 -21.19
C LYS A 13 -3.60 19.45 -20.36
N ILE A 14 -4.92 19.42 -20.57
CA ILE A 14 -5.84 20.27 -19.81
C ILE A 14 -5.96 19.72 -18.38
N PRO A 15 -5.71 20.50 -17.32
CA PRO A 15 -5.89 20.06 -15.95
C PRO A 15 -7.33 19.51 -15.73
N GLY A 16 -7.45 18.29 -15.23
CA GLY A 16 -8.75 17.64 -15.01
C GLY A 16 -9.40 17.03 -16.27
N ALA A 17 -8.70 16.98 -17.44
CA ALA A 17 -9.25 16.39 -18.66
C ALA A 17 -9.52 14.89 -18.55
N TYR A 18 -8.87 14.20 -17.63
CA TYR A 18 -9.12 12.80 -17.34
C TYR A 18 -9.03 12.53 -15.84
N HIS A 19 -9.80 11.56 -15.40
CA HIS A 19 -9.81 11.09 -14.02
C HIS A 19 -9.88 9.58 -14.03
N TYR A 20 -8.96 8.95 -13.31
CA TYR A 20 -9.00 7.51 -13.14
C TYR A 20 -10.07 7.16 -12.12
N VAL A 21 -10.87 6.17 -12.45
CA VAL A 21 -11.90 5.62 -11.58
C VAL A 21 -11.54 4.17 -11.22
N PRO A 22 -11.97 3.66 -10.08
CA PRO A 22 -11.74 2.28 -9.70
C PRO A 22 -12.24 1.31 -10.78
N GLU A 23 -11.61 0.16 -10.88
CA GLU A 23 -11.98 -0.88 -11.83
C GLU A 23 -13.44 -1.32 -11.60
N PRO A 24 -14.32 -1.20 -12.63
CA PRO A 24 -15.72 -1.52 -12.46
C PRO A 24 -15.92 -3.02 -12.27
N SER A 25 -16.83 -3.41 -11.39
CA SER A 25 -17.19 -4.80 -11.20
C SER A 25 -17.83 -5.39 -12.46
N LEU A 26 -17.72 -6.72 -12.65
CA LEU A 26 -18.40 -7.41 -13.77
C LEU A 26 -19.90 -7.13 -13.80
N ALA A 27 -20.55 -6.98 -12.63
CA ALA A 27 -21.95 -6.62 -12.52
C ALA A 27 -22.21 -5.21 -13.08
N THR A 28 -21.37 -4.23 -12.75
CA THR A 28 -21.47 -2.86 -13.28
C THR A 28 -21.33 -2.84 -14.80
N ILE A 29 -20.37 -3.61 -15.34
CA ILE A 29 -20.16 -3.75 -16.78
C ILE A 29 -21.40 -4.38 -17.44
N ALA A 30 -21.93 -5.46 -16.89
CA ALA A 30 -23.12 -6.13 -17.41
C ALA A 30 -24.36 -5.20 -17.40
N ILE A 31 -24.55 -4.44 -16.33
CA ILE A 31 -25.62 -3.44 -16.23
C ILE A 31 -25.45 -2.36 -17.28
N TYR A 32 -24.24 -1.80 -17.44
CA TYR A 32 -23.95 -0.77 -18.44
C TYR A 32 -24.31 -1.23 -19.86
N TYR A 33 -23.81 -2.40 -20.29
CA TYR A 33 -24.12 -2.93 -21.62
C TYR A 33 -25.60 -3.28 -21.80
N SER A 34 -26.28 -3.77 -20.76
CA SER A 34 -27.72 -4.02 -20.80
C SER A 34 -28.52 -2.74 -21.04
N VAL A 35 -28.13 -1.63 -20.40
CA VAL A 35 -28.73 -0.31 -20.63
C VAL A 35 -28.47 0.18 -22.04
N VAL A 36 -27.23 0.06 -22.52
CA VAL A 36 -26.86 0.45 -23.89
C VAL A 36 -27.71 -0.32 -24.92
N ILE A 37 -27.83 -1.63 -24.78
CA ILE A 37 -28.65 -2.48 -25.64
C ILE A 37 -30.12 -2.05 -25.59
N ALA A 38 -30.66 -1.79 -24.39
CA ALA A 38 -32.05 -1.36 -24.24
C ALA A 38 -32.33 -0.01 -24.90
N VAL A 39 -31.37 0.94 -24.85
CA VAL A 39 -31.47 2.24 -25.51
C VAL A 39 -31.45 2.07 -27.04
N PHE A 40 -30.49 1.34 -27.59
CA PHE A 40 -30.33 1.17 -29.02
C PHE A 40 -31.37 0.23 -29.65
N SER A 41 -32.02 -0.64 -28.89
CA SER A 41 -33.13 -1.49 -29.35
C SER A 41 -34.44 -0.72 -29.59
N GLY A 42 -34.46 0.58 -29.27
CA GLY A 42 -35.68 1.40 -29.42
C GLY A 42 -36.75 1.08 -28.38
N TRP A 43 -36.42 0.29 -27.34
CA TRP A 43 -37.38 -0.12 -26.31
C TRP A 43 -38.00 1.06 -25.56
N PHE A 44 -37.29 2.18 -25.49
CA PHE A 44 -37.75 3.42 -24.85
C PHE A 44 -38.59 4.33 -25.75
N ASN A 45 -38.90 3.97 -27.00
CA ASN A 45 -39.54 4.84 -27.96
C ASN A 45 -41.04 5.07 -27.68
N THR A 46 -41.59 4.46 -26.62
CA THR A 46 -43.01 4.62 -26.23
C THR A 46 -43.07 5.43 -24.94
N GLY A 47 -43.82 6.54 -24.87
CA GLY A 47 -43.82 7.52 -23.78
C GLY A 47 -43.97 6.92 -22.34
N ARG A 48 -44.77 5.85 -22.18
CA ARG A 48 -44.87 5.14 -20.90
C ARG A 48 -43.60 4.42 -20.49
N ARG A 49 -42.78 3.97 -21.47
CA ARG A 49 -41.55 3.21 -21.22
C ARG A 49 -40.35 4.13 -20.92
N ILE A 50 -40.44 5.42 -21.33
CA ILE A 50 -39.43 6.43 -20.97
C ILE A 50 -39.41 6.66 -19.46
N PHE A 51 -40.58 6.76 -18.81
CA PHE A 51 -40.65 6.92 -17.36
C PHE A 51 -40.13 5.69 -16.62
N SER A 52 -40.45 4.46 -17.04
CA SER A 52 -39.90 3.26 -16.43
C SER A 52 -38.39 3.12 -16.66
N GLY A 53 -37.90 3.54 -17.85
CA GLY A 53 -36.46 3.58 -18.13
C GLY A 53 -35.70 4.56 -17.24
N ALA A 54 -36.22 5.75 -17.05
CA ALA A 54 -35.63 6.76 -16.14
C ALA A 54 -35.61 6.27 -14.67
N THR A 55 -36.66 5.60 -14.22
CA THR A 55 -36.73 5.01 -12.88
C THR A 55 -35.70 3.89 -12.71
N ILE A 56 -35.52 3.01 -13.68
CA ILE A 56 -34.50 1.95 -13.67
C ILE A 56 -33.09 2.56 -13.63
N LEU A 57 -32.81 3.57 -14.44
CA LEU A 57 -31.52 4.26 -14.45
C LEU A 57 -31.21 4.95 -13.11
N LEU A 58 -32.19 5.59 -12.49
CA LEU A 58 -32.04 6.18 -11.17
C LEU A 58 -31.80 5.13 -10.08
N PHE A 59 -32.47 3.98 -10.17
CA PHE A 59 -32.29 2.88 -9.23
C PHE A 59 -30.91 2.24 -9.38
N ILE A 60 -30.44 2.02 -10.61
CA ILE A 60 -29.09 1.54 -10.91
C ILE A 60 -28.05 2.55 -10.43
N GLY A 61 -28.24 3.84 -10.73
CA GLY A 61 -27.37 4.91 -10.22
C GLY A 61 -27.31 4.95 -8.70
N GLY A 62 -28.44 4.76 -8.02
CA GLY A 62 -28.52 4.65 -6.57
C GLY A 62 -27.76 3.44 -6.01
N ILE A 63 -27.89 2.26 -6.65
CA ILE A 63 -27.12 1.07 -6.26
C ILE A 63 -25.62 1.27 -6.49
N CYS A 64 -25.23 1.80 -7.63
CA CYS A 64 -23.82 2.10 -7.93
C CYS A 64 -23.25 3.13 -6.95
N PHE A 65 -24.00 4.16 -6.63
CA PHE A 65 -23.61 5.17 -5.63
C PHE A 65 -23.48 4.55 -4.23
N TRP A 66 -24.43 3.72 -3.84
CA TRP A 66 -24.38 3.03 -2.55
C TRP A 66 -23.22 2.04 -2.46
N GLN A 67 -22.96 1.26 -3.53
CA GLN A 67 -21.79 0.37 -3.59
C GLN A 67 -20.48 1.16 -3.55
N TRP A 68 -20.43 2.31 -4.25
CA TRP A 68 -19.26 3.20 -4.22
C TRP A 68 -19.02 3.75 -2.82
N GLN A 69 -20.06 4.17 -2.11
CA GLN A 69 -19.95 4.67 -0.74
C GLN A 69 -19.54 3.55 0.24
N SER A 70 -20.17 2.38 0.15
CA SER A 70 -19.83 1.25 1.02
C SER A 70 -18.41 0.72 0.82
N ALA A 71 -17.86 0.82 -0.38
CA ALA A 71 -16.48 0.41 -0.67
C ALA A 71 -15.43 1.36 -0.05
N HIS A 72 -15.83 2.59 0.33
CA HIS A 72 -14.94 3.58 0.93
C HIS A 72 -15.00 3.61 2.46
N ASP A 73 -15.90 2.84 3.07
CA ASP A 73 -16.04 2.76 4.53
C ASP A 73 -15.07 1.74 5.18
N GLU A 74 -14.33 0.95 4.38
CA GLU A 74 -13.40 -0.08 4.84
C GLU A 74 -11.96 0.33 4.55
N THR A 75 -11.13 0.40 5.58
CA THR A 75 -9.69 0.60 5.37
C THR A 75 -9.05 -0.70 4.88
N THR A 76 -8.43 -0.65 3.72
CA THR A 76 -7.66 -1.77 3.18
C THR A 76 -6.19 -1.46 3.07
N LEU A 77 -5.34 -2.44 3.36
CA LEU A 77 -3.90 -2.37 3.14
C LEU A 77 -3.50 -3.42 2.11
N THR A 78 -2.85 -2.99 1.04
CA THR A 78 -2.32 -3.90 0.02
C THR A 78 -0.81 -3.86 0.01
N VAL A 79 -0.19 -5.00 0.33
CA VAL A 79 1.26 -5.20 0.26
C VAL A 79 1.59 -5.68 -1.15
N LEU A 80 2.36 -4.87 -1.88
CA LEU A 80 2.74 -5.12 -3.27
C LEU A 80 4.20 -5.55 -3.34
N PRO A 81 4.50 -6.74 -3.90
CA PRO A 81 5.87 -7.11 -4.22
C PRO A 81 6.37 -6.26 -5.39
N LEU A 82 7.51 -5.63 -5.19
CA LEU A 82 8.24 -4.91 -6.22
C LEU A 82 9.61 -5.57 -6.38
N ASN A 83 10.21 -5.51 -7.56
CA ASN A 83 11.48 -6.19 -7.84
C ASN A 83 12.60 -5.84 -6.84
N GLY A 84 12.67 -6.62 -5.75
CA GLY A 84 13.63 -6.49 -4.65
C GLY A 84 13.27 -5.46 -3.58
N GLY A 85 12.18 -4.72 -3.73
CA GLY A 85 11.56 -3.85 -2.75
C GLY A 85 10.09 -4.20 -2.56
N HIS A 86 9.38 -3.35 -1.85
CA HIS A 86 7.93 -3.48 -1.64
C HIS A 86 7.27 -2.11 -1.55
N ALA A 87 5.98 -2.06 -1.78
CA ALA A 87 5.15 -0.91 -1.45
C ALA A 87 3.91 -1.38 -0.70
N ILE A 88 3.40 -0.54 0.18
CA ILE A 88 2.15 -0.78 0.89
C ILE A 88 1.22 0.39 0.58
N PHE A 89 0.12 0.09 -0.08
CA PHE A 89 -0.93 1.06 -0.31
C PHE A 89 -2.00 0.89 0.76
N VAL A 90 -2.32 1.96 1.47
CA VAL A 90 -3.38 2.02 2.46
C VAL A 90 -4.49 2.87 1.86
N ASP A 91 -5.56 2.21 1.48
CA ASP A 91 -6.80 2.83 1.02
C ASP A 91 -7.64 3.11 2.28
N ALA A 92 -7.66 4.36 2.69
CA ALA A 92 -8.36 4.82 3.88
C ALA A 92 -9.65 5.54 3.47
N ASP A 93 -10.56 5.70 4.42
CA ASP A 93 -11.81 6.42 4.19
C ASP A 93 -11.55 7.83 3.61
N GLY A 94 -11.98 8.01 2.37
CA GLY A 94 -11.80 9.23 1.57
C GLY A 94 -10.40 9.36 0.93
N THR A 95 -10.36 9.63 -0.36
CA THR A 95 -9.15 9.69 -1.21
C THR A 95 -8.05 10.63 -0.72
N GLN A 96 -8.34 11.55 0.20
CA GLN A 96 -7.38 12.44 0.85
C GLN A 96 -6.66 11.80 2.03
N ASN A 97 -7.07 10.61 2.44
CA ASN A 97 -6.51 9.88 3.58
C ASN A 97 -5.62 8.72 3.17
N ASP A 98 -5.48 8.46 1.88
CA ASP A 98 -4.66 7.39 1.36
C ASP A 98 -3.18 7.58 1.69
N TRP A 99 -2.51 6.45 1.92
CA TRP A 99 -1.08 6.39 2.18
C TRP A 99 -0.41 5.46 1.20
N LEU A 100 0.76 5.87 0.77
CA LEU A 100 1.70 4.96 0.13
C LEU A 100 2.95 4.87 0.99
N ILE A 101 3.33 3.67 1.37
CA ILE A 101 4.56 3.40 2.13
C ILE A 101 5.49 2.67 1.18
N ASN A 102 6.64 3.28 0.91
CA ASN A 102 7.59 2.93 -0.13
C ASN A 102 7.01 2.98 -1.56
N CYS A 103 7.85 3.06 -2.55
CA CYS A 103 7.42 3.18 -3.94
C CYS A 103 8.22 2.31 -4.92
N GLY A 104 9.22 1.59 -4.42
CA GLY A 104 10.11 0.85 -5.30
C GLY A 104 11.11 1.75 -6.03
N ASN A 105 11.73 1.22 -7.07
CA ASN A 105 12.53 1.98 -8.01
C ASN A 105 11.67 2.54 -9.16
N GLU A 106 12.25 3.33 -10.04
CA GLU A 106 11.56 3.96 -11.18
C GLU A 106 10.83 2.93 -12.07
N ASN A 107 11.49 1.81 -12.39
CA ASN A 107 10.86 0.73 -13.16
C ASN A 107 9.66 0.12 -12.43
N ALA A 108 9.74 -0.07 -11.11
CA ALA A 108 8.63 -0.57 -10.33
C ALA A 108 7.45 0.40 -10.34
N VAL A 109 7.72 1.71 -10.32
CA VAL A 109 6.68 2.74 -10.47
C VAL A 109 6.02 2.65 -11.84
N ASP A 110 6.80 2.60 -12.93
CA ASP A 110 6.23 2.64 -14.29
C ASP A 110 5.48 1.37 -14.67
N PHE A 111 5.95 0.20 -14.25
CA PHE A 111 5.40 -1.09 -14.73
C PHE A 111 4.43 -1.74 -13.76
N THR A 112 4.55 -1.49 -12.45
CA THR A 112 3.73 -2.16 -11.44
C THR A 112 2.84 -1.18 -10.70
N LEU A 113 3.45 -0.24 -9.97
CA LEU A 113 2.75 0.62 -9.03
C LEU A 113 1.76 1.56 -9.72
N LYS A 114 2.16 2.17 -10.83
CA LYS A 114 1.27 3.03 -11.64
C LYS A 114 0.01 2.30 -12.09
N ASN A 115 0.17 1.08 -12.58
CA ASN A 115 -0.97 0.30 -13.09
C ASN A 115 -1.91 -0.10 -11.95
N PHE A 116 -1.34 -0.52 -10.82
CA PHE A 116 -2.11 -0.84 -9.62
C PHE A 116 -2.88 0.38 -9.11
N LEU A 117 -2.21 1.51 -8.86
CA LEU A 117 -2.84 2.72 -8.32
C LEU A 117 -3.95 3.25 -9.24
N ARG A 118 -3.73 3.22 -10.55
CA ARG A 118 -4.76 3.62 -11.52
C ARG A 118 -5.97 2.68 -11.53
N ALA A 119 -5.76 1.37 -11.38
CA ALA A 119 -6.84 0.39 -11.25
C ALA A 119 -7.66 0.61 -9.97
N GLN A 120 -7.03 1.13 -8.89
CA GLN A 120 -7.71 1.56 -7.68
C GLN A 120 -8.39 2.94 -7.81
N GLY A 121 -8.25 3.63 -8.94
CA GLY A 121 -8.82 4.96 -9.14
C GLY A 121 -8.01 6.10 -8.49
N VAL A 122 -6.79 5.83 -8.08
CA VAL A 122 -5.91 6.83 -7.46
C VAL A 122 -5.43 7.82 -8.50
N ASN A 123 -5.69 9.09 -8.28
CA ASN A 123 -5.26 10.19 -9.15
C ASN A 123 -4.16 11.05 -8.52
N GLN A 124 -4.10 11.07 -7.20
CA GLN A 124 -3.09 11.77 -6.41
C GLN A 124 -2.70 10.91 -5.22
N ILE A 125 -1.48 11.07 -4.71
CA ILE A 125 -1.02 10.42 -3.50
C ILE A 125 -0.85 11.50 -2.43
N PRO A 126 -1.80 11.64 -1.51
CA PRO A 126 -1.73 12.67 -0.48
C PRO A 126 -0.51 12.51 0.41
N ARG A 127 -0.12 11.26 0.70
CA ARG A 127 0.87 10.91 1.72
C ARG A 127 1.77 9.78 1.27
N LEU A 128 3.08 10.09 1.20
CA LEU A 128 4.14 9.12 0.91
C LEU A 128 5.04 8.98 2.13
N VAL A 129 5.33 7.76 2.55
CA VAL A 129 6.33 7.46 3.58
C VAL A 129 7.42 6.61 2.95
N LEU A 130 8.68 7.04 3.06
CA LEU A 130 9.82 6.22 2.68
C LEU A 130 10.47 5.70 3.97
N THR A 131 10.44 4.39 4.14
CA THR A 131 10.86 3.77 5.40
C THR A 131 12.35 3.62 5.53
N ASP A 132 13.08 3.58 4.41
CA ASP A 132 14.54 3.43 4.36
C ASP A 132 15.11 4.10 3.11
N ALA A 133 16.43 4.15 3.01
CA ALA A 133 17.17 4.78 1.90
C ALA A 133 17.50 3.83 0.75
N SER A 134 16.99 2.60 0.77
CA SER A 134 17.25 1.64 -0.30
C SER A 134 16.65 2.15 -1.63
N GLN A 135 17.47 2.20 -2.67
CA GLN A 135 16.98 2.54 -4.02
C GLN A 135 15.76 1.72 -4.45
N ARG A 136 15.62 0.51 -3.91
CA ARG A 136 14.51 -0.41 -4.21
C ARG A 136 13.21 -0.05 -3.52
N ASN A 137 13.28 0.78 -2.49
CA ASN A 137 12.12 1.25 -1.73
C ASN A 137 11.83 2.73 -1.98
N CYS A 138 12.84 3.57 -2.27
CA CYS A 138 12.70 5.02 -2.41
C CYS A 138 13.03 5.57 -3.80
N GLY A 139 13.75 4.81 -4.65
CA GLY A 139 14.31 5.35 -5.90
C GLY A 139 13.29 5.80 -6.95
N GLY A 140 12.04 5.40 -6.84
CA GLY A 140 10.95 5.81 -7.72
C GLY A 140 10.18 7.06 -7.28
N ALA A 141 10.56 7.69 -6.17
CA ALA A 141 9.75 8.76 -5.56
C ALA A 141 9.58 10.00 -6.47
N GLN A 142 10.62 10.41 -7.20
CA GLN A 142 10.51 11.47 -8.18
C GLN A 142 9.52 11.12 -9.28
N ARG A 143 9.65 9.92 -9.85
CA ARG A 143 8.77 9.43 -10.92
C ARG A 143 7.33 9.32 -10.45
N LEU A 144 7.14 8.93 -9.20
CA LEU A 144 5.82 8.87 -8.57
C LEU A 144 5.19 10.26 -8.44
N ASP A 145 5.96 11.26 -8.01
CA ASP A 145 5.49 12.66 -7.91
C ASP A 145 5.08 13.23 -9.28
N GLU A 146 5.83 12.92 -10.35
CA GLU A 146 5.48 13.31 -11.72
C GLU A 146 4.14 12.71 -12.19
N LEU A 147 3.82 11.48 -11.77
CA LEU A 147 2.64 10.76 -12.23
C LEU A 147 1.38 11.01 -11.38
N PHE A 148 1.55 11.21 -10.08
CA PHE A 148 0.45 11.21 -9.10
C PHE A 148 0.41 12.42 -8.18
N HIS A 149 1.33 13.38 -8.31
CA HIS A 149 1.41 14.55 -7.42
C HIS A 149 1.34 14.17 -5.94
N VAL A 150 2.49 13.86 -5.38
CA VAL A 150 2.60 13.50 -3.95
C VAL A 150 2.41 14.74 -3.08
N GLY A 151 1.46 14.71 -2.16
CA GLY A 151 1.13 15.83 -1.29
C GLY A 151 2.22 16.11 -0.26
N LYS A 152 2.58 15.10 0.55
CA LYS A 152 3.62 15.17 1.58
C LYS A 152 4.48 13.91 1.58
N LEU A 153 5.76 14.10 1.86
CA LEU A 153 6.73 13.04 2.05
C LEU A 153 7.18 13.01 3.51
N TRP A 154 7.20 11.81 4.10
CA TRP A 154 7.82 11.54 5.39
C TRP A 154 8.93 10.52 5.25
N THR A 155 10.02 10.74 5.99
CA THR A 155 11.16 9.82 6.02
C THR A 155 11.67 9.67 7.45
N SER A 156 12.53 8.67 7.70
CA SER A 156 13.30 8.60 8.94
C SER A 156 14.26 9.80 9.07
N ASP A 157 14.57 10.20 10.30
CA ASP A 157 15.62 11.20 10.61
C ASP A 157 17.06 10.62 10.45
N GLY A 158 17.18 9.38 9.98
CA GLY A 158 18.46 8.71 9.75
C GLY A 158 19.34 9.47 8.75
N LYS A 159 20.65 9.52 9.04
CA LYS A 159 21.65 10.19 8.18
C LYS A 159 22.07 9.29 7.02
N PHE A 160 21.14 8.95 6.18
CA PHE A 160 21.38 8.10 5.01
C PHE A 160 22.37 8.74 4.02
N ARG A 161 23.26 7.91 3.45
CA ARG A 161 24.28 8.33 2.49
C ARG A 161 23.94 7.98 1.05
N ALA A 162 22.87 7.22 0.82
CA ALA A 162 22.51 6.76 -0.51
C ALA A 162 22.12 7.90 -1.43
N ALA A 163 22.77 8.00 -2.61
CA ALA A 163 22.49 9.05 -3.59
C ALA A 163 21.01 9.04 -4.02
N ALA A 164 20.45 7.87 -4.27
CA ALA A 164 19.04 7.71 -4.64
C ALA A 164 18.06 8.28 -3.60
N TYR A 165 18.40 8.18 -2.31
CA TYR A 165 17.60 8.78 -1.24
C TYR A 165 17.66 10.31 -1.30
N HIS A 166 18.87 10.89 -1.43
CA HIS A 166 19.03 12.34 -1.53
C HIS A 166 18.33 12.89 -2.78
N GLU A 167 18.43 12.22 -3.91
CA GLU A 167 17.73 12.59 -5.15
C GLU A 167 16.21 12.55 -4.95
N ALA A 168 15.69 11.49 -4.32
CA ALA A 168 14.28 11.35 -4.01
C ALA A 168 13.77 12.48 -3.10
N VAL A 169 14.48 12.78 -2.01
CA VAL A 169 14.08 13.80 -1.02
C VAL A 169 14.20 15.21 -1.58
N ALA A 170 15.25 15.50 -2.37
CA ALA A 170 15.51 16.83 -2.94
C ALA A 170 14.35 17.39 -3.79
N VAL A 171 13.53 16.51 -4.38
CA VAL A 171 12.34 16.93 -5.13
C VAL A 171 11.29 17.56 -4.20
N PHE A 172 11.17 17.03 -2.98
CA PHE A 172 10.18 17.45 -1.99
C PHE A 172 10.66 18.57 -1.06
N GLU A 173 11.95 18.87 -1.06
CA GLU A 173 12.53 20.00 -0.33
C GLU A 173 12.41 21.32 -1.09
N LYS A 174 12.16 21.29 -2.40
CA LYS A 174 11.92 22.50 -3.21
C LYS A 174 10.66 23.23 -2.70
N PRO A 175 10.68 24.58 -2.70
CA PRO A 175 9.51 25.35 -2.29
C PRO A 175 8.27 25.13 -3.17
N PRO A 176 7.07 24.92 -2.58
CA PRO A 176 6.81 24.78 -1.16
C PRO A 176 7.32 23.41 -0.64
N ALA A 177 8.09 23.42 0.45
CA ALA A 177 8.67 22.19 1.00
C ALA A 177 7.57 21.24 1.50
N ARG A 178 7.66 19.99 1.07
CA ARG A 178 6.66 18.94 1.37
C ARG A 178 7.26 17.75 2.13
N HIS A 179 8.53 17.86 2.53
CA HIS A 179 9.28 16.82 3.24
C HIS A 179 9.30 17.07 4.75
N GLN A 180 9.14 16.02 5.54
CA GLN A 180 9.26 16.01 7.00
C GLN A 180 9.95 14.73 7.46
N THR A 181 10.76 14.82 8.52
CA THR A 181 11.38 13.67 9.16
C THR A 181 10.56 13.20 10.37
N LEU A 182 10.69 11.93 10.68
CA LEU A 182 9.97 11.24 11.76
C LEU A 182 10.93 10.53 12.69
N THR A 183 10.58 10.53 13.97
CA THR A 183 11.28 9.81 15.04
C THR A 183 10.28 9.05 15.92
N ALA A 184 10.79 8.13 16.73
CA ALA A 184 9.94 7.37 17.64
C ALA A 184 9.12 8.30 18.57
N GLY A 185 7.84 7.98 18.69
CA GLY A 185 6.86 8.78 19.42
C GLY A 185 5.97 9.65 18.53
N ASP A 186 6.42 9.98 17.32
CA ASP A 186 5.60 10.73 16.37
C ASP A 186 4.36 9.93 15.92
N LYS A 187 3.31 10.67 15.61
CA LYS A 187 2.06 10.11 15.08
C LYS A 187 1.70 10.77 13.75
N ILE A 188 1.46 9.97 12.75
CA ILE A 188 1.04 10.40 11.41
C ILE A 188 -0.21 9.65 10.98
N GLY A 189 -1.36 10.31 11.08
CA GLY A 189 -2.66 9.68 10.82
C GLY A 189 -2.91 8.49 11.76
N CYS A 190 -3.14 7.30 11.20
CA CYS A 190 -3.34 6.06 11.95
C CYS A 190 -2.03 5.38 12.40
N TRP A 191 -0.87 5.91 11.98
CA TRP A 191 0.43 5.31 12.28
C TRP A 191 1.11 5.98 13.46
N GLN A 192 1.71 5.17 14.31
CA GLN A 192 2.65 5.57 15.35
C GLN A 192 4.05 5.10 14.95
N VAL A 193 5.01 6.00 15.03
CA VAL A 193 6.43 5.69 14.77
C VAL A 193 7.01 5.07 16.04
N LEU A 194 7.57 3.87 15.93
CA LEU A 194 8.22 3.17 17.03
C LEU A 194 9.75 3.25 16.95
N PHE A 195 10.30 3.46 15.76
CA PHE A 195 11.73 3.51 15.48
C PHE A 195 12.01 4.38 14.24
N PRO A 196 13.14 5.10 14.13
CA PRO A 196 14.24 5.16 15.08
C PRO A 196 13.96 6.11 16.27
N PRO A 197 14.61 5.91 17.43
CA PRO A 197 14.57 6.88 18.51
C PRO A 197 15.32 8.16 18.11
N PHE A 198 15.03 9.29 18.78
CA PHE A 198 15.66 10.59 18.51
C PHE A 198 17.20 10.55 18.63
N MET A 199 17.73 9.72 19.52
CA MET A 199 19.15 9.38 19.61
C MET A 199 19.28 7.87 19.52
N THR A 200 19.99 7.40 18.50
CA THR A 200 20.19 5.96 18.27
C THR A 200 21.63 5.58 18.51
N ASN A 201 21.86 4.36 19.00
CA ASN A 201 23.18 3.76 19.15
C ASN A 201 23.57 2.91 17.93
N VAL A 202 22.74 2.88 16.90
CA VAL A 202 22.99 2.10 15.69
C VAL A 202 24.12 2.73 14.88
N ALA A 203 25.10 1.92 14.50
CA ALA A 203 26.32 2.40 13.86
C ALA A 203 26.13 2.80 12.40
N LYS A 204 25.10 2.25 11.74
CA LYS A 204 24.81 2.46 10.32
C LYS A 204 23.40 3.03 10.17
N ALA A 205 23.26 4.13 9.44
CA ALA A 205 21.96 4.72 9.13
C ALA A 205 21.02 3.75 8.37
N ASP A 206 21.57 2.83 7.56
CA ASP A 206 20.78 1.81 6.86
C ASP A 206 20.11 0.80 7.83
N ASP A 207 20.53 0.76 9.09
CA ASP A 207 19.92 -0.02 10.16
C ASP A 207 18.83 0.77 10.92
N GLU A 208 18.49 1.98 10.46
CA GLU A 208 17.50 2.90 11.04
C GLU A 208 16.24 3.10 10.15
N PRO A 209 15.64 2.04 9.60
CA PRO A 209 14.39 2.20 8.85
C PRO A 209 13.27 2.61 9.79
N LEU A 210 12.23 3.24 9.25
CA LEU A 210 11.01 3.51 10.02
C LEU A 210 10.30 2.20 10.37
N VAL A 211 10.01 2.02 11.65
CA VAL A 211 9.08 1.00 12.14
C VAL A 211 7.79 1.70 12.53
N LEU A 212 6.70 1.27 11.93
CA LEU A 212 5.39 1.89 12.10
C LEU A 212 4.40 0.89 12.70
N ARG A 213 3.59 1.35 13.64
CA ARG A 213 2.45 0.59 14.14
C ARG A 213 1.16 1.31 13.82
N GLY A 214 0.24 0.64 13.14
CA GLY A 214 -1.10 1.11 12.86
C GLY A 214 -2.15 0.35 13.69
N ASP A 215 -3.23 1.02 14.06
CA ASP A 215 -4.42 0.40 14.62
C ASP A 215 -5.59 0.65 13.65
N PHE A 216 -6.15 -0.44 13.16
CA PHE A 216 -7.24 -0.43 12.18
C PHE A 216 -8.43 -1.23 12.75
N CYS A 217 -9.41 -0.52 13.26
CA CYS A 217 -10.60 -1.11 13.89
C CYS A 217 -10.28 -2.15 14.98
N GLY A 218 -9.22 -1.89 15.78
CA GLY A 218 -8.76 -2.79 16.84
C GLY A 218 -7.80 -3.90 16.37
N THR A 219 -7.50 -3.97 15.06
CA THR A 219 -6.43 -4.84 14.51
C THR A 219 -5.11 -4.07 14.50
N ARG A 220 -4.13 -4.56 15.23
CA ARG A 220 -2.79 -3.95 15.27
C ARG A 220 -1.91 -4.51 14.17
N ILE A 221 -1.38 -3.63 13.34
CA ILE A 221 -0.48 -3.95 12.24
C ILE A 221 0.87 -3.31 12.52
N LEU A 222 1.92 -4.11 12.52
CA LEU A 222 3.30 -3.67 12.70
C LEU A 222 4.05 -3.79 11.38
N LEU A 223 4.57 -2.67 10.89
CA LEU A 223 5.45 -2.60 9.74
C LEU A 223 6.89 -2.48 10.23
N LEU A 224 7.69 -3.53 10.02
CA LEU A 224 9.10 -3.57 10.41
C LEU A 224 10.05 -3.06 9.34
N SER A 225 9.55 -2.85 8.11
CA SER A 225 10.39 -2.46 6.98
C SER A 225 11.58 -3.42 6.79
N ASP A 226 12.73 -2.95 6.32
CA ASP A 226 13.95 -3.72 6.15
C ASP A 226 14.83 -3.68 7.43
N LEU A 227 14.23 -3.83 8.63
CA LEU A 227 14.91 -3.69 9.91
C LEU A 227 15.96 -4.79 10.11
N SER A 228 17.22 -4.39 10.21
CA SER A 228 18.36 -5.29 10.44
C SER A 228 18.40 -5.85 11.86
N ARG A 229 19.29 -6.77 12.12
CA ARG A 229 19.49 -7.32 13.48
C ARG A 229 19.85 -6.24 14.49
N ALA A 230 20.73 -5.31 14.12
CA ALA A 230 21.13 -4.23 15.01
C ALA A 230 19.94 -3.30 15.34
N GLY A 231 19.12 -2.97 14.34
CA GLY A 231 17.89 -2.21 14.56
C GLY A 231 16.87 -2.94 15.43
N GLN A 232 16.74 -4.27 15.30
CA GLN A 232 15.88 -5.08 16.17
C GLN A 232 16.34 -5.06 17.63
N ASP A 233 17.63 -5.22 17.86
CA ASP A 233 18.21 -5.19 19.22
C ASP A 233 18.01 -3.80 19.87
N GLU A 234 18.18 -2.72 19.11
CA GLU A 234 17.92 -1.35 19.58
C GLU A 234 16.42 -1.10 19.84
N LEU A 235 15.54 -1.55 18.93
CA LEU A 235 14.08 -1.43 19.12
C LEU A 235 13.61 -2.17 20.38
N LEU A 236 14.16 -3.35 20.66
CA LEU A 236 13.84 -4.15 21.85
C LEU A 236 14.40 -3.55 23.13
N ALA A 237 15.47 -2.75 23.05
CA ALA A 237 16.05 -2.07 24.22
C ALA A 237 15.15 -0.91 24.71
N HIS A 238 14.24 -0.42 23.89
CA HIS A 238 13.33 0.66 24.25
C HIS A 238 11.98 0.11 24.73
N PRO A 239 11.34 0.75 25.72
CA PRO A 239 10.05 0.29 26.26
C PRO A 239 8.90 0.61 25.29
N ASN A 240 8.80 -0.17 24.24
CA ASN A 240 7.72 -0.04 23.25
C ASN A 240 6.73 -1.21 23.42
N ASP A 241 5.45 -0.91 23.24
CA ASP A 241 4.45 -1.96 23.02
C ASP A 241 4.54 -2.42 21.57
N LEU A 242 5.20 -3.56 21.35
CA LEU A 242 5.40 -4.14 20.02
C LEU A 242 4.28 -5.12 19.64
N ALA A 243 3.38 -5.46 20.57
CA ALA A 243 2.35 -6.45 20.32
C ALA A 243 1.48 -6.07 19.09
N ALA A 244 1.38 -6.99 18.14
CA ALA A 244 0.63 -6.78 16.91
C ALA A 244 0.00 -8.09 16.40
N ASP A 245 -1.18 -7.98 15.79
CA ASP A 245 -1.88 -9.12 15.19
C ASP A 245 -1.23 -9.52 13.87
N LEU A 246 -0.88 -8.53 13.05
CA LEU A 246 -0.28 -8.71 11.73
C LEU A 246 1.08 -8.01 11.69
N VAL A 247 2.06 -8.67 11.10
CA VAL A 247 3.39 -8.12 10.86
C VAL A 247 3.68 -8.09 9.38
N ILE A 248 4.16 -6.97 8.89
CA ILE A 248 4.69 -6.82 7.52
C ILE A 248 6.17 -6.54 7.66
N ALA A 249 7.01 -7.44 7.15
CA ALA A 249 8.46 -7.32 7.23
C ALA A 249 9.08 -7.40 5.85
N GLY A 250 9.97 -6.47 5.56
CA GLY A 250 10.88 -6.55 4.43
C GLY A 250 12.08 -7.43 4.75
N LEU A 251 13.03 -7.51 3.84
CA LEU A 251 14.25 -8.28 4.01
C LEU A 251 15.45 -7.32 4.07
N PRO A 252 16.11 -7.16 5.22
CA PRO A 252 17.28 -6.32 5.35
C PRO A 252 18.43 -6.84 4.47
N VAL A 253 19.40 -5.96 4.19
CA VAL A 253 20.60 -6.34 3.43
C VAL A 253 21.47 -7.28 4.26
N GLU A 254 21.57 -7.02 5.55
CA GLU A 254 22.35 -7.82 6.51
C GLU A 254 21.41 -8.39 7.59
N GLY A 255 21.53 -9.68 7.85
CA GLY A 255 20.77 -10.38 8.89
C GLY A 255 19.38 -10.84 8.43
N GLU A 256 18.51 -11.04 9.40
CA GLU A 256 17.15 -11.54 9.20
C GLU A 256 16.13 -10.58 9.81
N PRO A 257 14.94 -10.43 9.21
CA PRO A 257 13.96 -9.42 9.62
C PRO A 257 13.29 -9.71 10.98
N LEU A 258 13.32 -10.95 11.46
CA LEU A 258 12.61 -11.39 12.65
C LEU A 258 13.47 -12.40 13.43
N CYS A 259 14.06 -11.95 14.52
CA CYS A 259 14.70 -12.84 15.48
C CYS A 259 13.68 -13.42 16.50
N ASP A 260 14.06 -14.44 17.23
CA ASP A 260 13.16 -15.12 18.18
C ASP A 260 12.64 -14.14 19.26
N THR A 261 13.49 -13.29 19.80
CA THR A 261 13.09 -12.26 20.78
C THR A 261 12.10 -11.24 20.21
N MET A 262 12.21 -10.88 18.93
CA MET A 262 11.21 -10.03 18.26
C MET A 262 9.87 -10.73 18.11
N ILE A 263 9.88 -11.99 17.70
CA ILE A 263 8.66 -12.80 17.57
C ILE A 263 7.97 -12.93 18.94
N GLU A 264 8.76 -13.19 20.00
CA GLU A 264 8.25 -13.25 21.37
C GLU A 264 7.69 -11.91 21.87
N ALA A 265 8.29 -10.78 21.50
CA ALA A 265 7.79 -9.46 21.88
C ALA A 265 6.51 -9.05 21.14
N ILE A 266 6.38 -9.45 19.88
CA ILE A 266 5.26 -9.05 19.02
C ILE A 266 4.03 -9.97 19.18
N HIS A 267 4.23 -11.28 19.37
CA HIS A 267 3.18 -12.31 19.41
C HIS A 267 2.26 -12.27 18.16
N PRO A 268 2.81 -12.31 16.93
CA PRO A 268 2.03 -12.13 15.71
C PRO A 268 1.13 -13.34 15.44
N LYS A 269 -0.07 -13.08 14.89
CA LYS A 269 -1.01 -14.10 14.41
C LYS A 269 -0.74 -14.48 12.96
N LEU A 270 -0.21 -13.54 12.17
CA LEU A 270 0.17 -13.74 10.76
C LEU A 270 1.32 -12.80 10.42
N ILE A 271 2.27 -13.29 9.63
CA ILE A 271 3.40 -12.51 9.14
C ILE A 271 3.37 -12.49 7.61
N ILE A 272 3.54 -11.30 7.03
CA ILE A 272 3.71 -11.09 5.59
C ILE A 272 5.17 -10.70 5.37
N ILE A 273 5.91 -11.56 4.68
CA ILE A 273 7.30 -11.30 4.28
C ILE A 273 7.29 -10.74 2.86
N ALA A 274 7.72 -9.50 2.73
CA ALA A 274 7.89 -8.84 1.45
C ALA A 274 9.19 -9.32 0.78
N ASP A 275 9.13 -10.51 0.17
CA ASP A 275 10.25 -11.11 -0.56
C ASP A 275 10.06 -11.05 -2.07
N SER A 276 11.16 -11.21 -2.81
CA SER A 276 11.20 -11.05 -4.27
C SER A 276 12.03 -12.16 -4.93
N GLU A 277 11.69 -12.47 -6.18
CA GLU A 277 12.48 -13.43 -6.96
C GLU A 277 13.88 -12.90 -7.28
N PHE A 278 14.01 -11.62 -7.56
CA PHE A 278 15.28 -10.97 -7.89
C PHE A 278 15.47 -9.68 -7.06
N PRO A 279 16.70 -9.49 -6.56
CA PRO A 279 17.84 -10.41 -6.57
C PRO A 279 17.65 -11.54 -5.55
N ALA A 280 18.45 -12.59 -5.67
CA ALA A 280 18.37 -13.75 -4.76
C ALA A 280 18.57 -13.39 -3.28
N THR A 281 19.27 -12.29 -2.98
CA THR A 281 19.46 -11.75 -1.63
C THR A 281 18.16 -11.22 -1.01
N ARG A 282 17.11 -11.04 -1.81
CA ARG A 282 15.78 -10.60 -1.37
C ARG A 282 14.78 -11.75 -1.34
N ARG A 283 15.26 -12.98 -1.23
CA ARG A 283 14.43 -14.17 -0.97
C ARG A 283 14.47 -14.50 0.50
N ALA A 284 13.32 -14.80 1.07
CA ALA A 284 13.24 -15.29 2.45
C ALA A 284 14.11 -16.55 2.62
N GLY A 285 15.14 -16.43 3.47
CA GLY A 285 16.12 -17.48 3.72
C GLY A 285 15.51 -18.71 4.40
N ARG A 286 16.23 -19.85 4.32
CA ARG A 286 15.79 -21.10 4.94
C ARG A 286 15.65 -20.96 6.46
N VAL A 287 16.59 -20.28 7.10
CA VAL A 287 16.62 -20.11 8.57
C VAL A 287 15.37 -19.34 9.06
N LEU A 288 14.99 -18.26 8.36
CA LEU A 288 13.76 -17.52 8.66
C LEU A 288 12.51 -18.42 8.51
N ARG A 289 12.43 -19.20 7.44
CA ARG A 289 11.30 -20.10 7.20
C ARG A 289 11.17 -21.17 8.29
N GLU A 290 12.28 -21.84 8.60
CA GLU A 290 12.34 -22.86 9.65
C GLU A 290 11.95 -22.27 11.02
N ARG A 291 12.38 -21.04 11.33
CA ARG A 291 12.03 -20.33 12.57
C ARG A 291 10.50 -20.08 12.64
N LEU A 292 9.89 -19.55 11.59
CA LEU A 292 8.46 -19.29 11.56
C LEU A 292 7.64 -20.57 11.66
N GLU A 293 8.09 -21.65 11.01
CA GLU A 293 7.48 -22.99 11.12
C GLU A 293 7.59 -23.56 12.52
N GLN A 294 8.75 -23.47 13.18
CA GLN A 294 8.97 -23.92 14.55
C GLN A 294 8.07 -23.18 15.55
N ASN A 295 7.89 -21.87 15.35
CA ASN A 295 7.00 -21.04 16.16
C ASN A 295 5.51 -21.22 15.76
N LYS A 296 5.20 -22.03 14.73
CA LYS A 296 3.84 -22.30 14.23
C LYS A 296 3.09 -21.03 13.82
N ILE A 297 3.81 -20.04 13.31
CA ILE A 297 3.23 -18.77 12.87
C ILE A 297 2.97 -18.86 11.37
N PRO A 298 1.72 -18.65 10.93
CA PRO A 298 1.40 -18.57 9.52
C PRO A 298 2.20 -17.45 8.85
N ALA A 299 2.80 -17.72 7.69
CA ALA A 299 3.58 -16.73 6.96
C ALA A 299 3.20 -16.70 5.48
N ILE A 300 2.99 -15.50 4.95
CA ILE A 300 2.77 -15.23 3.53
C ILE A 300 4.07 -14.70 2.95
N TYR A 301 4.54 -15.28 1.87
CA TYR A 301 5.72 -14.82 1.13
C TYR A 301 5.26 -14.19 -0.18
N THR A 302 5.46 -12.87 -0.33
CA THR A 302 4.91 -12.14 -1.50
C THR A 302 5.48 -12.62 -2.82
N ARG A 303 6.68 -13.18 -2.82
CA ARG A 303 7.29 -13.80 -4.01
C ARG A 303 6.43 -14.91 -4.62
N THR A 304 5.78 -15.70 -3.82
CA THR A 304 4.95 -16.85 -4.25
C THR A 304 3.47 -16.53 -4.24
N ALA A 305 3.02 -15.77 -3.26
CA ALA A 305 1.62 -15.44 -3.06
C ALA A 305 1.15 -14.22 -3.88
N GLY A 306 2.09 -13.43 -4.43
CA GLY A 306 1.77 -12.15 -5.07
C GLY A 306 1.39 -11.07 -4.05
N ALA A 307 0.58 -10.12 -4.47
CA ALA A 307 0.08 -9.09 -3.58
C ALA A 307 -0.81 -9.68 -2.48
N ALA A 308 -0.71 -9.12 -1.27
CA ALA A 308 -1.52 -9.50 -0.12
C ALA A 308 -2.36 -8.29 0.31
N THR A 309 -3.69 -8.43 0.29
CA THR A 309 -4.63 -7.39 0.72
C THR A 309 -5.19 -7.75 2.09
N ILE A 310 -5.02 -6.85 3.04
CA ILE A 310 -5.50 -6.91 4.41
C ILE A 310 -6.75 -6.05 4.49
N GLN A 311 -7.83 -6.60 4.99
CA GLN A 311 -9.06 -5.90 5.36
C GLN A 311 -9.23 -6.02 6.86
N ALA A 312 -9.43 -4.90 7.54
CA ALA A 312 -9.67 -4.87 8.98
C ALA A 312 -10.99 -4.14 9.25
N ASP A 313 -11.88 -4.80 9.98
CA ASP A 313 -13.18 -4.29 10.39
C ASP A 313 -13.43 -4.54 11.88
N GLN A 314 -14.61 -4.18 12.38
CA GLN A 314 -15.02 -4.39 13.77
C GLN A 314 -15.12 -5.88 14.18
N HIS A 315 -15.14 -6.81 13.21
CA HIS A 315 -15.26 -8.25 13.44
C HIS A 315 -13.90 -8.95 13.45
N GLY A 316 -12.84 -8.22 13.06
CA GLY A 316 -11.47 -8.71 13.01
C GLY A 316 -10.75 -8.37 11.71
N TRP A 317 -9.81 -9.22 11.32
CA TRP A 317 -9.06 -9.02 10.09
C TRP A 317 -9.18 -10.21 9.14
N GLN A 318 -9.07 -9.92 7.87
CA GLN A 318 -8.99 -10.88 6.79
C GLN A 318 -7.83 -10.52 5.86
N VAL A 319 -7.05 -11.51 5.44
CA VAL A 319 -5.98 -11.32 4.45
C VAL A 319 -6.24 -12.24 3.27
N LYS A 320 -6.21 -11.65 2.09
CA LYS A 320 -6.36 -12.35 0.80
C LYS A 320 -5.14 -12.12 -0.05
N THR A 321 -4.60 -13.17 -0.62
CA THR A 321 -3.46 -13.11 -1.53
C THR A 321 -3.89 -13.24 -2.98
N MET A 322 -3.02 -12.83 -3.89
CA MET A 322 -3.29 -12.90 -5.33
C MET A 322 -3.39 -14.34 -5.84
N ASP A 323 -2.69 -15.29 -5.23
CA ASP A 323 -2.80 -16.74 -5.52
C ASP A 323 -4.06 -17.40 -4.91
N GLY A 324 -4.89 -16.64 -4.19
CA GLY A 324 -6.17 -17.08 -3.66
C GLY A 324 -6.16 -17.62 -2.23
N GLN A 325 -5.04 -17.62 -1.52
CA GLN A 325 -5.00 -17.96 -0.10
C GLN A 325 -5.80 -16.94 0.71
N ARG A 326 -6.40 -17.41 1.83
CA ARG A 326 -7.18 -16.57 2.76
C ARG A 326 -6.83 -16.91 4.19
N PHE A 327 -6.61 -15.87 4.98
CA PHE A 327 -6.36 -15.94 6.41
C PHE A 327 -7.33 -15.01 7.12
N SER A 328 -7.80 -15.36 8.32
CA SER A 328 -8.69 -14.51 9.10
C SER A 328 -8.50 -14.71 10.59
N SER A 329 -8.82 -13.67 11.37
CA SER A 329 -8.83 -13.75 12.84
C SER A 329 -9.97 -14.58 13.40
N ALA A 330 -11.11 -14.63 12.70
CA ALA A 330 -12.24 -15.46 13.07
C ALA A 330 -12.07 -16.88 12.50
N PRO A 331 -12.46 -17.95 13.21
CA PRO A 331 -12.53 -19.27 12.62
C PRO A 331 -13.49 -19.21 11.45
N SER A 332 -13.07 -19.69 10.26
CA SER A 332 -13.93 -19.76 9.09
C SER A 332 -15.19 -20.54 9.46
N SER A 333 -16.35 -19.90 9.50
CA SER A 333 -17.62 -20.59 9.53
C SER A 333 -17.73 -21.43 8.26
N LYS A 334 -17.58 -22.74 8.42
CA LYS A 334 -17.83 -23.69 7.35
C LYS A 334 -19.30 -23.72 6.99
#